data_a79c6c5797ef41d345ca83be610c2430
#
_entry.id   a79c6c5797ef41d345ca83be610c2430
#
_cell.length_a   1.000
_cell.length_b   1.000
_cell.length_c   1.000
_cell.angle_alpha   90.00
_cell.angle_beta   90.00
_cell.angle_gamma   90.00
#
_symmetry.space_group_name_H-M   'P 1'
#
loop_
_entity.id
_entity.type
_entity.pdbx_description
1 polymer ?
#
loop_
_entity_poly.entity_id
_entity_poly.type
_entity_poly.pdbx_seq_one_letter_code
_entity_poly.pdbx_strand_id
1 'polypeptide(L)'
;MKSATNSHTADLTVVGDVHRWWRAADSVFLERRPPDLTLFVGDLGDEDVEMVRRVAALAVPKVVLLGNHDAWQSFGRKVCTENLRESLHLLGDDHLAYSVREVPAAGVSVIGARPFSWGGQSLRSPELYDEIYGIRTMRQSAAAIVDVARHAHHRDLVILAHNGPLGLGEATDDIFGKDFGKPGGDWGDRDLALAIQRIEGMGLRVQAVIAGHMHHSLLHPRGGVRRRFVRRGGTLFLNAAYVPRVRQATNGDELSYFLRTRWSAGQCRALEEVWVDVHGDEREAVAPTVVELDGVAPVVDETQE
;
A
#
# COMPACT_ATOMS: atom_id res chain seq x y z
N MET A 1 -22.86 32.61 -16.86
CA MET A 1 -21.61 32.57 -16.09
C MET A 1 -21.44 31.12 -15.59
N LYS A 2 -20.56 30.32 -16.19
CA LYS A 2 -20.21 28.98 -15.69
C LYS A 2 -19.27 29.21 -14.51
N SER A 3 -19.72 28.90 -13.30
CA SER A 3 -18.87 28.81 -12.12
C SER A 3 -17.79 27.77 -12.41
N ALA A 4 -16.55 28.22 -12.52
CA ALA A 4 -15.39 27.31 -12.48
C ALA A 4 -15.35 26.74 -11.06
N THR A 5 -15.89 25.54 -10.86
CA THR A 5 -15.60 24.75 -9.68
C THR A 5 -14.11 24.47 -9.71
N ASN A 6 -13.35 25.16 -8.88
CA ASN A 6 -11.98 24.83 -8.56
C ASN A 6 -12.01 23.39 -8.04
N SER A 7 -11.74 22.41 -8.90
CA SER A 7 -11.64 21.02 -8.49
C SER A 7 -10.37 20.88 -7.65
N HIS A 8 -10.56 20.97 -6.33
CA HIS A 8 -9.48 20.71 -5.38
C HIS A 8 -8.92 19.31 -5.66
N THR A 9 -7.66 19.23 -6.04
CA THR A 9 -6.96 17.97 -6.28
C THR A 9 -6.23 17.63 -4.98
N ALA A 10 -6.47 16.45 -4.44
CA ALA A 10 -5.79 15.96 -3.25
C ALA A 10 -4.59 15.11 -3.63
N ASP A 11 -3.50 15.24 -2.89
CA ASP A 11 -2.29 14.43 -3.05
C ASP A 11 -2.21 13.39 -1.94
N LEU A 12 -2.18 12.11 -2.33
CA LEU A 12 -1.83 11.02 -1.41
C LEU A 12 -0.45 10.51 -1.78
N THR A 13 0.49 10.61 -0.83
CA THR A 13 1.85 10.11 -1.02
C THR A 13 1.97 8.71 -0.42
N VAL A 14 2.47 7.77 -1.23
CA VAL A 14 2.64 6.37 -0.83
C VAL A 14 4.12 6.10 -0.56
N VAL A 15 4.38 5.50 0.59
CA VAL A 15 5.68 4.97 0.98
C VAL A 15 5.60 3.45 0.91
N GLY A 16 6.36 2.87 0.00
CA GLY A 16 6.51 1.42 -0.14
C GLY A 16 7.37 0.85 0.98
N ASP A 17 7.66 -0.45 0.87
CA ASP A 17 8.45 -1.21 1.82
C ASP A 17 9.75 -0.50 2.20
N VAL A 18 9.87 -0.11 3.47
CA VAL A 18 10.95 0.76 3.96
C VAL A 18 12.21 -0.04 4.25
N HIS A 19 12.10 -1.22 4.85
CA HIS A 19 13.21 -2.11 5.23
C HIS A 19 14.39 -1.38 5.89
N ARG A 20 14.08 -0.47 6.86
CA ARG A 20 15.05 0.39 7.57
C ARG A 20 15.71 1.49 6.73
N TRP A 21 15.36 1.61 5.45
CA TRP A 21 15.87 2.67 4.57
C TRP A 21 15.02 3.94 4.68
N TRP A 22 14.97 4.53 5.89
CA TRP A 22 14.34 5.82 6.16
C TRP A 22 15.40 6.84 6.56
N ARG A 23 15.57 7.87 5.75
CA ARG A 23 16.57 8.91 5.95
C ARG A 23 15.93 10.19 6.52
N ALA A 24 16.74 11.08 7.13
CA ALA A 24 16.25 12.38 7.58
C ALA A 24 15.63 13.20 6.43
N ALA A 25 16.20 13.09 5.23
CA ALA A 25 15.69 13.74 4.02
C ALA A 25 14.24 13.31 3.68
N ASP A 26 13.86 12.06 3.96
CA ASP A 26 12.52 11.56 3.71
C ASP A 26 11.48 12.27 4.59
N SER A 27 11.82 12.50 5.87
CA SER A 27 10.98 13.28 6.78
C SER A 27 10.89 14.75 6.33
N VAL A 28 12.03 15.36 5.99
CA VAL A 28 12.11 16.75 5.49
C VAL A 28 11.23 16.93 4.24
N PHE A 29 11.27 15.98 3.31
CA PHE A 29 10.46 16.02 2.09
C PHE A 29 8.97 16.07 2.41
N LEU A 30 8.49 15.13 3.24
CA LEU A 30 7.08 15.06 3.61
C LEU A 30 6.62 16.28 4.41
N GLU A 31 7.47 16.79 5.33
CA GLU A 31 7.11 17.89 6.23
C GLU A 31 7.16 19.25 5.57
N ARG A 32 8.00 19.45 4.55
CA ARG A 32 8.05 20.70 3.78
C ARG A 32 6.81 20.93 2.92
N ARG A 33 6.24 19.87 2.36
CA ARG A 33 5.04 19.88 1.54
C ARG A 33 4.14 18.73 1.95
N PRO A 34 3.46 18.86 3.09
CA PRO A 34 2.62 17.78 3.60
C PRO A 34 1.56 17.39 2.57
N PRO A 35 1.47 16.10 2.19
CA PRO A 35 0.35 15.63 1.39
C PRO A 35 -0.93 15.65 2.22
N ASP A 36 -2.09 15.52 1.56
CA ASP A 36 -3.36 15.37 2.27
C ASP A 36 -3.39 14.11 3.13
N LEU A 37 -2.67 13.05 2.70
CA LEU A 37 -2.42 11.87 3.50
C LEU A 37 -1.17 11.11 3.00
N THR A 38 -0.33 10.63 3.93
CA THR A 38 0.76 9.70 3.65
C THR A 38 0.32 8.28 3.97
N LEU A 39 0.49 7.36 3.02
CA LEU A 39 0.11 5.95 3.11
C LEU A 39 1.37 5.09 3.20
N PHE A 40 1.61 4.45 4.34
CA PHE A 40 2.69 3.47 4.50
C PHE A 40 2.13 2.06 4.33
N VAL A 41 2.65 1.30 3.37
CA VAL A 41 2.16 -0.06 3.07
C VAL A 41 2.79 -1.16 3.95
N GLY A 42 3.70 -0.78 4.87
CA GLY A 42 4.35 -1.68 5.81
C GLY A 42 5.80 -2.02 5.47
N ASP A 43 6.30 -3.05 6.12
CA ASP A 43 7.69 -3.47 6.09
C ASP A 43 8.65 -2.31 6.42
N LEU A 44 8.35 -1.63 7.54
CA LEU A 44 9.19 -0.54 8.05
C LEU A 44 10.56 -1.07 8.46
N GLY A 45 10.59 -2.24 9.12
CA GLY A 45 11.81 -2.92 9.54
C GLY A 45 11.49 -4.32 10.08
N ASP A 46 12.50 -5.07 10.54
CA ASP A 46 12.31 -6.44 11.06
C ASP A 46 11.85 -6.38 12.53
N GLU A 47 10.61 -5.92 12.77
CA GLU A 47 10.07 -5.67 14.12
C GLU A 47 10.93 -4.65 14.90
N ASP A 48 11.38 -3.61 14.19
CA ASP A 48 12.26 -2.55 14.68
C ASP A 48 11.43 -1.39 15.22
N VAL A 49 11.28 -1.35 16.54
CA VAL A 49 10.50 -0.30 17.25
C VAL A 49 11.02 1.09 16.95
N GLU A 50 12.35 1.27 16.81
CA GLU A 50 12.91 2.59 16.54
C GLU A 50 12.53 3.11 15.17
N MET A 51 12.43 2.25 14.17
CA MET A 51 11.93 2.62 12.85
C MET A 51 10.46 3.04 12.92
N VAL A 52 9.63 2.29 13.63
CA VAL A 52 8.22 2.65 13.88
C VAL A 52 8.12 3.99 14.59
N ARG A 53 8.97 4.23 15.61
CA ARG A 53 9.01 5.50 16.37
C ARG A 53 9.31 6.68 15.46
N ARG A 54 10.24 6.54 14.52
CA ARG A 54 10.56 7.59 13.53
C ARG A 54 9.37 7.91 12.63
N VAL A 55 8.68 6.89 12.15
CA VAL A 55 7.49 7.08 11.31
C VAL A 55 6.33 7.68 12.13
N ALA A 56 6.10 7.20 13.35
CA ALA A 56 5.07 7.73 14.25
C ALA A 56 5.29 9.22 14.57
N ALA A 57 6.55 9.64 14.72
CA ALA A 57 6.92 11.02 15.04
C ALA A 57 6.79 12.02 13.87
N LEU A 58 6.53 11.58 12.64
CA LEU A 58 6.35 12.49 11.50
C LEU A 58 5.17 13.44 11.74
N ALA A 59 5.40 14.73 11.55
CA ALA A 59 4.40 15.78 11.75
C ALA A 59 3.52 16.00 10.49
N VAL A 60 3.06 14.91 9.87
CA VAL A 60 2.19 14.93 8.67
C VAL A 60 0.99 14.02 8.86
N PRO A 61 -0.14 14.29 8.17
CA PRO A 61 -1.24 13.32 8.11
C PRO A 61 -0.75 12.00 7.54
N LYS A 62 -0.91 10.91 8.27
CA LYS A 62 -0.43 9.60 7.84
C LYS A 62 -1.32 8.47 8.32
N VAL A 63 -1.22 7.35 7.64
CA VAL A 63 -1.68 6.04 8.09
C VAL A 63 -0.65 4.98 7.73
N VAL A 64 -0.52 3.98 8.57
CA VAL A 64 0.45 2.89 8.45
C VAL A 64 -0.27 1.57 8.53
N LEU A 65 -0.08 0.72 7.54
CA LEU A 65 -0.47 -0.68 7.65
C LEU A 65 0.81 -1.51 7.80
N LEU A 66 1.05 -2.06 8.98
CA LEU A 66 2.27 -2.84 9.22
C LEU A 66 2.33 -4.10 8.37
N GLY A 67 3.51 -4.40 7.82
CA GLY A 67 3.80 -5.54 6.95
C GLY A 67 4.32 -6.76 7.71
N ASN A 68 4.67 -7.82 6.97
CA ASN A 68 5.09 -9.08 7.58
C ASN A 68 6.45 -8.98 8.28
N HIS A 69 7.35 -8.13 7.81
CA HIS A 69 8.62 -7.88 8.50
C HIS A 69 8.43 -7.14 9.82
N ASP A 70 7.39 -6.31 9.93
CA ASP A 70 7.09 -5.60 11.17
C ASP A 70 6.57 -6.50 12.30
N ALA A 71 6.26 -7.77 11.99
CA ALA A 71 5.88 -8.80 12.96
C ALA A 71 6.76 -10.07 12.85
N TRP A 72 8.00 -9.93 12.35
CA TRP A 72 8.88 -11.07 12.03
C TRP A 72 9.11 -12.03 13.18
N GLN A 73 9.49 -11.50 14.35
CA GLN A 73 9.73 -12.30 15.55
C GLN A 73 8.43 -12.85 16.14
N SER A 74 7.37 -12.04 16.10
CA SER A 74 6.03 -12.41 16.57
C SER A 74 5.48 -13.61 15.79
N PHE A 75 5.68 -13.66 14.46
CA PHE A 75 5.35 -14.84 13.65
C PHE A 75 6.17 -16.08 14.04
N GLY A 76 7.46 -15.91 14.28
CA GLY A 76 8.33 -17.01 14.70
C GLY A 76 7.93 -17.59 16.05
N ARG A 77 7.51 -16.74 16.99
CA ARG A 77 7.09 -17.10 18.34
C ARG A 77 5.60 -17.42 18.46
N LYS A 78 4.80 -17.10 17.46
CA LYS A 78 3.32 -17.21 17.42
C LYS A 78 2.61 -16.44 18.55
N VAL A 79 3.19 -15.34 19.00
CA VAL A 79 2.65 -14.45 20.02
C VAL A 79 3.00 -13.01 19.67
N CYS A 80 2.21 -12.05 20.13
CA CYS A 80 2.55 -10.64 20.03
C CYS A 80 3.72 -10.35 20.97
N THR A 81 4.90 -10.04 20.43
CA THR A 81 6.09 -9.67 21.22
C THR A 81 5.93 -8.28 21.84
N GLU A 82 6.78 -7.94 22.81
CA GLU A 82 6.80 -6.58 23.39
C GLU A 82 7.12 -5.52 22.33
N ASN A 83 8.05 -5.81 21.40
CA ASN A 83 8.39 -4.90 20.32
C ASN A 83 7.19 -4.62 19.41
N LEU A 84 6.41 -5.65 19.06
CA LEU A 84 5.21 -5.46 18.25
C LEU A 84 4.13 -4.69 19.03
N ARG A 85 3.93 -4.99 20.33
CA ARG A 85 3.00 -4.22 21.18
C ARG A 85 3.39 -2.76 21.27
N GLU A 86 4.68 -2.46 21.50
CA GLU A 86 5.17 -1.09 21.51
C GLU A 86 4.98 -0.40 20.18
N SER A 87 5.25 -1.08 19.07
CA SER A 87 5.02 -0.56 17.72
C SER A 87 3.56 -0.21 17.47
N LEU A 88 2.63 -1.09 17.85
CA LEU A 88 1.19 -0.83 17.76
C LEU A 88 0.76 0.34 18.64
N HIS A 89 1.31 0.42 19.86
CA HIS A 89 1.03 1.53 20.79
C HIS A 89 1.55 2.88 20.26
N LEU A 90 2.75 2.91 19.70
CA LEU A 90 3.34 4.13 19.12
C LEU A 90 2.53 4.66 17.93
N LEU A 91 2.01 3.79 17.10
CA LEU A 91 1.20 4.18 15.95
C LEU A 91 -0.23 4.56 16.36
N GLY A 92 -0.78 3.93 17.39
CA GLY A 92 -2.15 4.20 17.84
C GLY A 92 -3.15 4.21 16.68
N ASP A 93 -3.91 5.31 16.54
CA ASP A 93 -4.92 5.49 15.51
C ASP A 93 -4.33 5.65 14.09
N ASP A 94 -3.03 5.87 13.95
CA ASP A 94 -2.36 5.87 12.65
C ASP A 94 -2.16 4.45 12.10
N HIS A 95 -2.26 3.39 12.93
CA HIS A 95 -2.27 2.01 12.45
C HIS A 95 -3.63 1.65 11.87
N LEU A 96 -3.71 1.58 10.54
CA LEU A 96 -4.98 1.49 9.83
C LEU A 96 -5.58 0.08 9.76
N ALA A 97 -5.00 -0.95 10.37
CA ALA A 97 -5.52 -2.32 10.30
C ALA A 97 -7.00 -2.40 10.69
N TYR A 98 -7.84 -2.90 9.79
CA TYR A 98 -9.29 -3.03 9.99
C TYR A 98 -9.95 -1.75 10.51
N SER A 99 -9.52 -0.61 10.02
CA SER A 99 -10.06 0.70 10.38
C SER A 99 -10.16 1.63 9.17
N VAL A 100 -10.71 2.83 9.34
CA VAL A 100 -10.97 3.77 8.26
C VAL A 100 -10.38 5.14 8.56
N ARG A 101 -9.84 5.80 7.54
CA ARG A 101 -9.43 7.21 7.55
C ARG A 101 -10.15 7.94 6.42
N GLU A 102 -10.90 8.98 6.78
CA GLU A 102 -11.60 9.82 5.80
C GLU A 102 -10.63 10.82 5.17
N VAL A 103 -10.74 11.00 3.85
CA VAL A 103 -9.97 11.99 3.08
C VAL A 103 -10.94 12.83 2.25
N PRO A 104 -11.62 13.80 2.88
CA PRO A 104 -12.65 14.60 2.20
C PRO A 104 -12.13 15.36 0.97
N ALA A 105 -10.88 15.85 1.02
CA ALA A 105 -10.25 16.55 -0.10
C ALA A 105 -10.14 15.67 -1.36
N ALA A 106 -9.91 14.36 -1.18
CA ALA A 106 -9.89 13.38 -2.27
C ALA A 106 -11.28 12.85 -2.63
N GLY A 107 -12.27 13.00 -1.76
CA GLY A 107 -13.61 12.41 -1.89
C GLY A 107 -13.60 10.89 -1.68
N VAL A 108 -12.69 10.35 -0.86
CA VAL A 108 -12.55 8.92 -0.58
C VAL A 108 -12.45 8.63 0.90
N SER A 109 -12.80 7.39 1.27
CA SER A 109 -12.43 6.79 2.55
C SER A 109 -11.30 5.77 2.32
N VAL A 110 -10.19 5.90 3.05
CA VAL A 110 -9.10 4.93 3.04
C VAL A 110 -9.38 3.89 4.12
N ILE A 111 -9.53 2.62 3.72
CA ILE A 111 -9.76 1.52 4.64
C ILE A 111 -8.54 0.59 4.70
N GLY A 112 -8.20 0.13 5.90
CA GLY A 112 -7.08 -0.80 6.10
C GLY A 112 -7.52 -2.26 5.96
N ALA A 113 -6.74 -3.01 5.18
CA ALA A 113 -6.88 -4.44 5.05
C ALA A 113 -6.17 -5.20 6.20
N ARG A 114 -5.89 -6.48 6.00
CA ARG A 114 -5.16 -7.32 6.94
C ARG A 114 -3.70 -6.87 7.06
N PRO A 115 -3.23 -6.50 8.27
CA PRO A 115 -1.82 -6.20 8.50
C PRO A 115 -0.97 -7.48 8.46
N PHE A 116 0.34 -7.34 8.43
CA PHE A 116 1.33 -8.41 8.53
C PHE A 116 1.16 -9.51 7.48
N SER A 117 0.58 -9.22 6.31
CA SER A 117 0.35 -10.25 5.30
C SER A 117 1.65 -10.81 4.72
N TRP A 118 1.73 -12.13 4.65
CA TRP A 118 2.78 -12.87 3.94
C TRP A 118 2.38 -13.21 2.51
N GLY A 119 1.21 -12.76 2.08
CA GLY A 119 0.64 -13.19 0.82
C GLY A 119 0.10 -14.63 0.83
N GLY A 120 -0.48 -15.03 -0.29
CA GLY A 120 -0.97 -16.38 -0.51
C GLY A 120 -2.34 -16.66 0.10
N GLN A 121 -2.72 -17.94 0.08
CA GLN A 121 -4.10 -18.36 0.29
C GLN A 121 -4.43 -18.79 1.73
N SER A 122 -3.48 -18.73 2.66
CA SER A 122 -3.66 -19.15 4.04
C SER A 122 -3.28 -18.07 5.03
N LEU A 123 -4.02 -17.98 6.14
CA LEU A 123 -3.65 -17.12 7.25
C LEU A 123 -2.47 -17.73 8.00
N ARG A 124 -1.32 -17.08 7.95
CA ARG A 124 -0.13 -17.49 8.70
C ARG A 124 -0.26 -17.05 10.14
N SER A 125 0.08 -17.92 11.10
CA SER A 125 -0.04 -17.66 12.54
C SER A 125 -1.40 -17.10 12.98
N PRO A 126 -2.50 -17.86 12.84
CA PRO A 126 -3.81 -17.40 13.26
C PRO A 126 -3.87 -17.05 14.76
N GLU A 127 -2.96 -17.61 15.58
CA GLU A 127 -2.84 -17.31 17.01
C GLU A 127 -2.47 -15.83 17.25
N LEU A 128 -1.54 -15.28 16.45
CA LEU A 128 -1.12 -13.89 16.52
C LEU A 128 -2.28 -12.93 16.15
N TYR A 129 -3.01 -13.25 15.08
CA TYR A 129 -4.16 -12.43 14.68
C TYR A 129 -5.31 -12.52 15.68
N ASP A 130 -5.51 -13.68 16.31
CA ASP A 130 -6.51 -13.85 17.34
C ASP A 130 -6.17 -12.99 18.58
N GLU A 131 -4.91 -13.00 19.03
CA GLU A 131 -4.45 -12.22 20.16
C GLU A 131 -4.65 -10.72 19.96
N ILE A 132 -4.38 -10.20 18.74
CA ILE A 132 -4.38 -8.76 18.47
C ILE A 132 -5.77 -8.28 18.00
N TYR A 133 -6.45 -9.06 17.14
CA TYR A 133 -7.65 -8.61 16.41
C TYR A 133 -8.87 -9.53 16.59
N GLY A 134 -8.76 -10.66 17.31
CA GLY A 134 -9.84 -11.65 17.42
C GLY A 134 -10.13 -12.40 16.12
N ILE A 135 -9.17 -12.46 15.20
CA ILE A 135 -9.30 -13.05 13.86
C ILE A 135 -8.48 -14.32 13.75
N ARG A 136 -9.14 -15.43 13.36
CA ARG A 136 -8.50 -16.76 13.21
C ARG A 136 -8.53 -17.29 11.79
N THR A 137 -9.29 -16.68 10.89
CA THR A 137 -9.50 -17.20 9.53
C THR A 137 -9.50 -16.08 8.50
N MET A 138 -9.11 -16.40 7.25
CA MET A 138 -9.23 -15.49 6.11
C MET A 138 -10.68 -14.98 5.92
N ARG A 139 -11.68 -15.81 6.23
CA ARG A 139 -13.10 -15.41 6.13
C ARG A 139 -13.47 -14.34 7.16
N GLN A 140 -12.96 -14.46 8.38
CA GLN A 140 -13.14 -13.42 9.42
C GLN A 140 -12.40 -12.14 9.07
N SER A 141 -11.17 -12.23 8.54
CA SER A 141 -10.41 -11.08 8.04
C SER A 141 -11.20 -10.36 6.94
N ALA A 142 -11.68 -11.09 5.93
CA ALA A 142 -12.52 -10.50 4.88
C ALA A 142 -13.79 -9.84 5.44
N ALA A 143 -14.42 -10.46 6.46
CA ALA A 143 -15.60 -9.87 7.09
C ALA A 143 -15.28 -8.58 7.83
N ALA A 144 -14.13 -8.50 8.53
CA ALA A 144 -13.68 -7.30 9.22
C ALA A 144 -13.43 -6.15 8.23
N ILE A 145 -12.75 -6.41 7.09
CA ILE A 145 -12.54 -5.39 6.04
C ILE A 145 -13.89 -4.89 5.49
N VAL A 146 -14.84 -5.80 5.24
CA VAL A 146 -16.20 -5.43 4.75
C VAL A 146 -16.94 -4.60 5.79
N ASP A 147 -16.79 -4.92 7.07
CA ASP A 147 -17.45 -4.18 8.15
C ASP A 147 -16.94 -2.75 8.23
N VAL A 148 -15.62 -2.55 8.12
CA VAL A 148 -15.02 -1.21 8.02
C VAL A 148 -15.58 -0.44 6.83
N ALA A 149 -15.69 -1.07 5.66
CA ALA A 149 -16.23 -0.44 4.46
C ALA A 149 -17.69 0.03 4.64
N ARG A 150 -18.50 -0.64 5.45
CA ARG A 150 -19.88 -0.22 5.77
C ARG A 150 -19.95 1.08 6.56
N HIS A 151 -18.91 1.36 7.35
CA HIS A 151 -18.84 2.55 8.21
C HIS A 151 -18.11 3.72 7.54
N ALA A 152 -17.60 3.54 6.32
CA ALA A 152 -16.96 4.58 5.53
C ALA A 152 -17.96 5.66 5.12
N HIS A 153 -17.58 6.93 5.21
CA HIS A 153 -18.44 8.06 4.82
C HIS A 153 -18.57 8.19 3.30
N HIS A 154 -17.47 7.93 2.57
CA HIS A 154 -17.48 8.00 1.12
C HIS A 154 -17.84 6.65 0.50
N ARG A 155 -18.54 6.67 -0.63
CA ARG A 155 -18.83 5.46 -1.41
C ARG A 155 -17.65 5.01 -2.26
N ASP A 156 -16.67 5.91 -2.47
CA ASP A 156 -15.43 5.69 -3.16
C ASP A 156 -14.35 5.33 -2.14
N LEU A 157 -13.81 4.13 -2.26
CA LEU A 157 -12.89 3.58 -1.29
C LEU A 157 -11.48 3.40 -1.88
N VAL A 158 -10.48 3.69 -1.07
CA VAL A 158 -9.11 3.25 -1.28
C VAL A 158 -8.79 2.18 -0.23
N ILE A 159 -8.30 1.03 -0.65
CA ILE A 159 -7.88 -0.01 0.29
C ILE A 159 -6.37 0.06 0.44
N LEU A 160 -5.90 0.30 1.65
CA LEU A 160 -4.49 0.17 2.02
C LEU A 160 -4.25 -1.26 2.50
N ALA A 161 -3.31 -1.96 1.87
CA ALA A 161 -2.96 -3.33 2.19
C ALA A 161 -1.43 -3.49 2.26
N HIS A 162 -0.93 -4.53 2.93
CA HIS A 162 0.49 -4.85 2.82
C HIS A 162 0.75 -5.65 1.54
N ASN A 163 -0.04 -6.68 1.26
CA ASN A 163 -0.02 -7.40 0.00
C ASN A 163 -1.35 -7.22 -0.75
N GLY A 164 -1.33 -7.29 -2.07
CA GLY A 164 -2.54 -7.09 -2.87
C GLY A 164 -3.45 -8.33 -2.95
N PRO A 165 -4.61 -8.20 -3.59
CA PRO A 165 -5.58 -9.28 -3.65
C PRO A 165 -5.18 -10.40 -4.63
N LEU A 166 -5.66 -11.60 -4.36
CA LEU A 166 -5.64 -12.73 -5.30
C LEU A 166 -6.46 -12.39 -6.56
N GLY A 167 -6.07 -12.91 -7.70
CA GLY A 167 -6.80 -12.80 -8.97
C GLY A 167 -6.17 -11.83 -9.97
N LEU A 168 -4.93 -11.37 -9.76
CA LEU A 168 -4.27 -10.37 -10.61
C LEU A 168 -3.17 -10.93 -11.51
N GLY A 169 -3.03 -12.25 -11.60
CA GLY A 169 -2.11 -12.94 -12.50
C GLY A 169 -1.19 -13.93 -11.80
N GLU A 170 -0.69 -14.89 -12.57
CA GLU A 170 0.13 -16.01 -12.08
C GLU A 170 1.58 -15.99 -12.58
N ALA A 171 1.92 -15.09 -13.52
CA ALA A 171 3.28 -14.93 -13.98
C ALA A 171 4.15 -14.27 -12.91
N THR A 172 5.44 -14.56 -12.90
CA THR A 172 6.38 -14.04 -11.87
C THR A 172 6.45 -12.52 -11.86
N ASP A 173 6.26 -11.89 -13.01
CA ASP A 173 6.26 -10.44 -13.22
C ASP A 173 4.87 -9.78 -13.10
N ASP A 174 3.82 -10.56 -12.89
CA ASP A 174 2.52 -10.01 -12.53
C ASP A 174 2.59 -9.31 -11.17
N ILE A 175 1.68 -8.34 -10.96
CA ILE A 175 1.75 -7.37 -9.86
C ILE A 175 1.90 -8.03 -8.47
N PHE A 176 1.28 -9.20 -8.25
CA PHE A 176 1.44 -10.03 -7.04
C PHE A 176 1.78 -11.48 -7.39
N GLY A 177 2.42 -11.70 -8.54
CA GLY A 177 2.89 -13.02 -8.96
C GLY A 177 4.08 -13.49 -8.14
N LYS A 178 4.18 -14.79 -7.92
CA LYS A 178 5.22 -15.40 -7.09
C LYS A 178 6.52 -15.61 -7.85
N ASP A 179 7.60 -15.00 -7.41
CA ASP A 179 8.94 -15.06 -8.04
C ASP A 179 10.01 -15.75 -7.16
N PHE A 180 9.61 -16.38 -6.06
CA PHE A 180 10.51 -17.03 -5.09
C PHE A 180 10.15 -18.52 -4.86
N GLY A 181 11.07 -19.29 -4.30
CA GLY A 181 10.91 -20.73 -4.06
C GLY A 181 10.67 -21.48 -5.38
N LYS A 182 9.45 -22.00 -5.59
CA LYS A 182 8.99 -22.48 -6.91
C LYS A 182 8.25 -21.29 -7.56
N PRO A 183 8.87 -20.62 -8.55
CA PRO A 183 8.28 -19.46 -9.19
C PRO A 183 6.99 -19.79 -9.94
N GLY A 184 6.13 -18.78 -10.08
CA GLY A 184 4.80 -18.89 -10.69
C GLY A 184 3.68 -19.13 -9.68
N GLY A 185 2.49 -18.73 -10.07
CA GLY A 185 1.30 -18.73 -9.26
C GLY A 185 1.00 -17.36 -8.64
N ASP A 186 -0.26 -17.09 -8.40
CA ASP A 186 -0.74 -15.86 -7.78
C ASP A 186 -0.49 -15.90 -6.27
N TRP A 187 0.21 -14.89 -5.75
CA TRP A 187 0.56 -14.76 -4.33
C TRP A 187 -0.29 -13.72 -3.60
N GLY A 188 -1.33 -13.22 -4.25
CA GLY A 188 -2.27 -12.26 -3.67
C GLY A 188 -3.06 -12.83 -2.48
N ASP A 189 -3.60 -11.94 -1.67
CA ASP A 189 -4.38 -12.23 -0.47
C ASP A 189 -5.81 -12.63 -0.81
N ARG A 190 -6.19 -13.85 -0.40
CA ARG A 190 -7.53 -14.40 -0.66
C ARG A 190 -8.63 -13.67 0.10
N ASP A 191 -8.37 -13.26 1.34
CA ASP A 191 -9.33 -12.51 2.14
C ASP A 191 -9.59 -11.11 1.58
N LEU A 192 -8.56 -10.45 1.06
CA LEU A 192 -8.70 -9.15 0.41
C LEU A 192 -9.53 -9.27 -0.88
N ALA A 193 -9.28 -10.27 -1.73
CA ALA A 193 -10.08 -10.51 -2.92
C ALA A 193 -11.56 -10.75 -2.59
N LEU A 194 -11.83 -11.57 -1.55
CA LEU A 194 -13.19 -11.82 -1.06
C LEU A 194 -13.85 -10.55 -0.48
N ALA A 195 -13.07 -9.72 0.21
CA ALA A 195 -13.57 -8.46 0.75
C ALA A 195 -13.96 -7.49 -0.37
N ILE A 196 -13.11 -7.31 -1.38
CA ILE A 196 -13.39 -6.45 -2.54
C ILE A 196 -14.69 -6.88 -3.23
N GLN A 197 -14.83 -8.17 -3.55
CA GLN A 197 -16.05 -8.69 -4.18
C GLN A 197 -17.32 -8.36 -3.37
N ARG A 198 -17.25 -8.48 -2.04
CA ARG A 198 -18.40 -8.18 -1.16
C ARG A 198 -18.68 -6.69 -1.05
N ILE A 199 -17.65 -5.85 -0.98
CA ILE A 199 -17.74 -4.39 -0.95
C ILE A 199 -18.41 -3.89 -2.22
N GLU A 200 -17.99 -4.35 -3.38
CA GLU A 200 -18.60 -4.00 -4.67
C GLU A 200 -20.05 -4.52 -4.76
N GLY A 201 -20.30 -5.72 -4.25
CA GLY A 201 -21.67 -6.28 -4.14
C GLY A 201 -22.63 -5.47 -3.28
N MET A 202 -22.12 -4.61 -2.37
CA MET A 202 -22.89 -3.63 -1.60
C MET A 202 -23.13 -2.32 -2.35
N GLY A 203 -22.59 -2.16 -3.56
CA GLY A 203 -22.66 -0.96 -4.38
C GLY A 203 -21.68 0.14 -3.95
N LEU A 204 -20.68 -0.17 -3.11
CA LEU A 204 -19.52 0.68 -2.88
C LEU A 204 -18.52 0.50 -4.02
N ARG A 205 -17.65 1.48 -4.24
CA ARG A 205 -16.67 1.46 -5.34
C ARG A 205 -15.27 1.40 -4.79
N VAL A 206 -14.52 0.34 -5.11
CA VAL A 206 -13.09 0.28 -4.80
C VAL A 206 -12.33 0.98 -5.93
N GLN A 207 -11.93 2.23 -5.70
CA GLN A 207 -11.23 3.03 -6.69
C GLN A 207 -9.77 2.64 -6.84
N ALA A 208 -9.13 2.27 -5.72
CA ALA A 208 -7.77 1.75 -5.72
C ALA A 208 -7.52 0.75 -4.59
N VAL A 209 -6.61 -0.19 -4.83
CA VAL A 209 -5.92 -1.01 -3.82
C VAL A 209 -4.45 -0.65 -3.88
N ILE A 210 -3.91 -0.11 -2.80
CA ILE A 210 -2.51 0.30 -2.68
C ILE A 210 -1.82 -0.67 -1.73
N ALA A 211 -0.80 -1.37 -2.24
CA ALA A 211 -0.09 -2.41 -1.51
C ALA A 211 1.42 -2.38 -1.77
N GLY A 212 2.17 -3.25 -1.09
CA GLY A 212 3.60 -3.47 -1.22
C GLY A 212 3.96 -4.95 -1.30
N HIS A 213 4.87 -5.42 -0.44
CA HIS A 213 5.29 -6.80 -0.22
C HIS A 213 6.02 -7.45 -1.39
N MET A 214 5.44 -7.47 -2.57
CA MET A 214 6.06 -8.11 -3.73
C MET A 214 7.02 -7.14 -4.40
N HIS A 215 8.31 -7.25 -4.06
CA HIS A 215 9.34 -6.32 -4.52
C HIS A 215 9.37 -6.16 -6.05
N HIS A 216 9.68 -4.95 -6.53
CA HIS A 216 9.68 -4.67 -7.97
C HIS A 216 10.78 -5.41 -8.74
N SER A 217 11.94 -5.64 -8.11
CA SER A 217 13.03 -6.44 -8.69
C SER A 217 12.77 -7.92 -8.42
N LEU A 218 12.67 -8.71 -9.49
CA LEU A 218 12.38 -10.14 -9.36
C LEU A 218 13.58 -10.92 -8.82
N LEU A 219 13.31 -11.86 -7.93
CA LEU A 219 14.27 -12.90 -7.54
C LEU A 219 14.47 -13.90 -8.68
N HIS A 220 13.38 -14.24 -9.39
CA HIS A 220 13.38 -15.13 -10.56
C HIS A 220 12.35 -14.66 -11.60
N PRO A 221 12.78 -14.41 -12.88
CA PRO A 221 14.17 -14.41 -13.34
C PRO A 221 14.96 -13.20 -12.83
N ARG A 222 16.25 -13.39 -12.51
CA ARG A 222 17.11 -12.28 -12.10
C ARG A 222 17.20 -11.22 -13.19
N GLY A 223 17.11 -9.94 -12.76
CA GLY A 223 17.11 -8.80 -13.67
C GLY A 223 15.73 -8.49 -14.28
N GLY A 224 14.72 -9.32 -14.01
CA GLY A 224 13.34 -9.00 -14.34
C GLY A 224 12.76 -7.94 -13.41
N VAL A 225 11.73 -7.25 -13.89
CA VAL A 225 11.01 -6.25 -13.11
C VAL A 225 9.52 -6.61 -13.07
N ARG A 226 8.92 -6.37 -11.91
CA ARG A 226 7.52 -6.61 -11.64
C ARG A 226 6.66 -5.47 -12.18
N ARG A 227 5.50 -5.81 -12.73
CA ARG A 227 4.44 -4.85 -13.01
C ARG A 227 3.99 -4.19 -11.71
N ARG A 228 3.95 -2.86 -11.67
CA ARG A 228 3.65 -2.12 -10.44
C ARG A 228 2.24 -1.57 -10.34
N PHE A 229 1.55 -1.49 -11.45
CA PHE A 229 0.13 -1.13 -11.46
C PHE A 229 -0.62 -1.87 -12.56
N VAL A 230 -1.89 -2.11 -12.30
CA VAL A 230 -2.84 -2.72 -13.23
C VAL A 230 -4.22 -2.12 -12.97
N ARG A 231 -5.00 -1.91 -14.01
CA ARG A 231 -6.40 -1.50 -13.86
C ARG A 231 -7.29 -2.65 -14.33
N ARG A 232 -8.22 -3.08 -13.47
CA ARG A 232 -9.17 -4.14 -13.77
C ARG A 232 -10.54 -3.80 -13.18
N GLY A 233 -11.62 -3.93 -13.96
CA GLY A 233 -12.98 -3.64 -13.49
C GLY A 233 -13.21 -2.21 -12.99
N GLY A 234 -12.39 -1.23 -13.41
CA GLY A 234 -12.43 0.14 -12.91
C GLY A 234 -11.54 0.41 -11.70
N THR A 235 -11.11 -0.61 -10.98
CA THR A 235 -10.19 -0.51 -9.83
C THR A 235 -8.74 -0.42 -10.27
N LEU A 236 -7.98 0.51 -9.70
CA LEU A 236 -6.53 0.60 -9.82
C LEU A 236 -5.87 -0.26 -8.75
N PHE A 237 -5.05 -1.23 -9.14
CA PHE A 237 -4.19 -1.99 -8.25
C PHE A 237 -2.76 -1.48 -8.37
N LEU A 238 -2.15 -1.13 -7.25
CA LEU A 238 -0.86 -0.49 -7.16
C LEU A 238 0.05 -1.23 -6.20
N ASN A 239 1.23 -1.62 -6.66
CA ASN A 239 2.30 -2.16 -5.83
C ASN A 239 3.40 -1.11 -5.68
N ALA A 240 3.56 -0.59 -4.47
CA ALA A 240 4.51 0.46 -4.12
C ALA A 240 5.89 -0.07 -3.65
N ALA A 241 6.08 -1.40 -3.60
CA ALA A 241 7.31 -2.03 -3.09
C ALA A 241 8.51 -1.86 -4.04
N TYR A 242 9.00 -0.63 -4.17
CA TYR A 242 10.27 -0.34 -4.85
C TYR A 242 11.43 -0.58 -3.88
N VAL A 243 12.02 -1.77 -3.91
CA VAL A 243 13.07 -2.20 -2.95
C VAL A 243 14.35 -2.58 -3.71
N PRO A 244 15.52 -2.03 -3.31
CA PRO A 244 15.70 -1.01 -2.28
C PRO A 244 15.11 0.34 -2.70
N ARG A 245 14.45 1.04 -1.77
CA ARG A 245 13.84 2.35 -2.03
C ARG A 245 14.85 3.51 -2.14
N VAL A 246 16.12 3.22 -1.92
CA VAL A 246 17.23 4.16 -2.10
C VAL A 246 18.12 3.68 -3.23
N ARG A 247 18.44 4.57 -4.16
CA ARG A 247 19.37 4.32 -5.25
C ARG A 247 20.38 5.45 -5.40
N GLN A 248 21.51 5.17 -6.03
CA GLN A 248 22.44 6.20 -6.45
C GLN A 248 22.05 6.75 -7.83
N ALA A 249 22.02 8.07 -7.96
CA ALA A 249 21.90 8.76 -9.23
C ALA A 249 23.26 8.72 -9.98
N THR A 250 23.23 9.09 -11.26
CA THR A 250 24.44 9.12 -12.11
C THR A 250 25.52 10.10 -11.63
N ASN A 251 25.14 11.14 -10.87
CA ASN A 251 26.03 12.11 -10.25
C ASN A 251 26.56 11.66 -8.87
N GLY A 252 26.17 10.45 -8.41
CA GLY A 252 26.57 9.89 -7.12
C GLY A 252 25.65 10.24 -5.95
N ASP A 253 24.62 11.09 -6.15
CA ASP A 253 23.65 11.41 -5.11
C ASP A 253 22.78 10.19 -4.77
N GLU A 254 22.44 10.04 -3.48
CA GLU A 254 21.46 9.07 -3.06
C GLU A 254 20.04 9.64 -3.18
N LEU A 255 19.16 8.88 -3.81
CA LEU A 255 17.75 9.24 -4.00
C LEU A 255 16.84 8.25 -3.32
N SER A 256 15.84 8.73 -2.56
CA SER A 256 14.75 7.94 -2.00
C SER A 256 13.52 7.96 -2.91
N TYR A 257 12.86 6.84 -2.99
CA TYR A 257 11.64 6.64 -3.79
C TYR A 257 10.37 6.90 -2.98
N PHE A 258 9.46 7.65 -3.60
CA PHE A 258 8.06 7.82 -3.18
C PHE A 258 7.15 7.67 -4.41
N LEU A 259 5.88 7.41 -4.16
CA LEU A 259 4.87 7.42 -5.19
C LEU A 259 3.78 8.43 -4.80
N ARG A 260 3.50 9.39 -5.65
CA ARG A 260 2.42 10.37 -5.45
C ARG A 260 1.22 9.98 -6.30
N THR A 261 0.04 10.00 -5.70
CA THR A 261 -1.22 9.80 -6.40
C THR A 261 -2.08 11.04 -6.26
N ARG A 262 -2.62 11.56 -7.38
CA ARG A 262 -3.48 12.75 -7.40
C ARG A 262 -4.94 12.34 -7.52
N TRP A 263 -5.77 12.90 -6.66
CA TRP A 263 -7.16 12.52 -6.54
C TRP A 263 -8.10 13.71 -6.74
N SER A 264 -9.21 13.48 -7.41
CA SER A 264 -10.29 14.46 -7.56
C SER A 264 -11.62 13.72 -7.69
N ALA A 265 -12.63 14.18 -6.94
CA ALA A 265 -13.98 13.63 -6.95
C ALA A 265 -14.02 12.09 -6.79
N GLY A 266 -13.25 11.56 -5.86
CA GLY A 266 -13.21 10.14 -5.54
C GLY A 266 -12.39 9.28 -6.51
N GLN A 267 -11.72 9.85 -7.50
CA GLN A 267 -10.96 9.11 -8.52
C GLN A 267 -9.48 9.47 -8.53
N CYS A 268 -8.62 8.48 -8.69
CA CYS A 268 -7.20 8.69 -8.95
C CYS A 268 -7.02 9.16 -10.40
N ARG A 269 -6.44 10.35 -10.58
CA ARG A 269 -6.24 11.01 -11.87
C ARG A 269 -4.84 10.79 -12.44
N ALA A 270 -3.84 10.76 -11.56
CA ALA A 270 -2.46 10.57 -11.96
C ALA A 270 -1.65 9.79 -10.92
N LEU A 271 -0.63 9.10 -11.41
CA LEU A 271 0.44 8.47 -10.64
C LEU A 271 1.75 9.12 -11.01
N GLU A 272 2.56 9.47 -10.02
CA GLU A 272 3.86 10.11 -10.22
C GLU A 272 4.92 9.42 -9.37
N GLU A 273 6.02 8.99 -9.99
CA GLU A 273 7.20 8.53 -9.28
C GLU A 273 8.02 9.73 -8.83
N VAL A 274 8.27 9.83 -7.54
CA VAL A 274 9.01 10.94 -6.94
C VAL A 274 10.32 10.42 -6.37
N TRP A 275 11.41 11.04 -6.78
CA TRP A 275 12.74 10.77 -6.26
C TRP A 275 13.24 11.96 -5.46
N VAL A 276 13.70 11.70 -4.25
CA VAL A 276 14.06 12.72 -3.26
C VAL A 276 15.52 12.58 -2.90
N ASP A 277 16.29 13.67 -2.99
CA ASP A 277 17.70 13.70 -2.66
C ASP A 277 17.98 13.77 -1.14
N VAL A 278 19.24 13.88 -0.78
CA VAL A 278 19.70 13.95 0.63
C VAL A 278 19.26 15.22 1.37
N HIS A 279 18.76 16.22 0.65
CA HIS A 279 18.26 17.49 1.22
C HIS A 279 16.73 17.51 1.33
N GLY A 280 16.04 16.47 0.87
CA GLY A 280 14.59 16.41 0.82
C GLY A 280 13.98 17.15 -0.37
N ASP A 281 14.78 17.44 -1.41
CA ASP A 281 14.32 18.08 -2.63
C ASP A 281 13.97 17.05 -3.70
N GLU A 282 12.85 17.29 -4.38
CA GLU A 282 12.43 16.45 -5.52
C GLU A 282 13.47 16.61 -6.65
N ARG A 283 13.88 15.48 -7.21
CA ARG A 283 14.75 15.43 -8.39
C ARG A 283 13.97 14.85 -9.55
N GLU A 284 14.09 15.47 -10.71
CA GLU A 284 13.58 14.87 -11.92
C GLU A 284 14.20 13.48 -12.08
N ALA A 285 13.33 12.46 -12.09
CA ALA A 285 13.74 11.15 -12.52
C ALA A 285 14.25 11.25 -13.95
N VAL A 286 15.18 10.38 -14.35
CA VAL A 286 15.68 10.28 -15.73
C VAL A 286 14.52 10.09 -16.75
N ALA A 287 13.34 9.74 -16.29
CA ALA A 287 12.05 9.90 -16.94
C ALA A 287 10.99 9.98 -15.81
N PRO A 288 10.38 11.13 -15.54
CA PRO A 288 9.23 11.17 -14.64
C PRO A 288 8.11 10.35 -15.27
N THR A 289 7.78 9.23 -14.63
CA THR A 289 6.65 8.42 -15.08
C THR A 289 5.39 9.01 -14.46
N VAL A 290 4.92 10.11 -15.04
CA VAL A 290 3.56 10.59 -14.77
C VAL A 290 2.65 9.77 -15.67
N VAL A 291 1.83 8.91 -15.07
CA VAL A 291 0.79 8.17 -15.78
C VAL A 291 -0.53 8.89 -15.53
N GLU A 292 -0.98 9.64 -16.54
CA GLU A 292 -2.34 10.16 -16.56
C GLU A 292 -3.31 9.00 -16.70
N LEU A 293 -4.26 8.91 -15.79
CA LEU A 293 -5.22 7.80 -15.75
C LEU A 293 -6.54 8.13 -16.43
N ASP A 294 -6.73 9.38 -16.82
CA ASP A 294 -7.87 9.83 -17.61
C ASP A 294 -7.69 9.40 -19.06
N GLY A 295 -8.48 8.42 -19.51
CA GLY A 295 -8.47 7.92 -20.89
C GLY A 295 -7.76 6.59 -21.11
N VAL A 296 -7.19 5.96 -20.10
CA VAL A 296 -6.76 4.56 -20.20
C VAL A 296 -8.00 3.68 -20.22
N ALA A 297 -8.39 3.19 -21.40
CA ALA A 297 -9.46 2.21 -21.53
C ALA A 297 -9.15 0.99 -20.62
N PRO A 298 -10.17 0.38 -20.00
CA PRO A 298 -9.96 -0.87 -19.25
C PRO A 298 -9.33 -1.88 -20.22
N VAL A 299 -8.26 -2.55 -19.80
CA VAL A 299 -7.74 -3.71 -20.50
C VAL A 299 -8.85 -4.76 -20.46
N VAL A 300 -9.57 -4.90 -21.56
CA VAL A 300 -10.57 -5.96 -21.73
C VAL A 300 -9.78 -7.25 -21.86
N ASP A 301 -9.99 -8.16 -20.94
CA ASP A 301 -9.44 -9.51 -20.97
C ASP A 301 -10.12 -10.24 -22.17
N GLU A 302 -9.41 -10.38 -23.29
CA GLU A 302 -9.88 -11.13 -24.45
C GLU A 302 -9.77 -12.65 -24.27
N THR A 303 -9.96 -13.17 -23.08
CA THR A 303 -10.01 -14.62 -22.84
C THR A 303 -11.36 -15.03 -22.25
N GLN A 304 -12.42 -14.87 -23.06
CA GLN A 304 -13.64 -15.68 -22.99
C GLN A 304 -14.08 -16.00 -24.41
N GLU A 305 -13.49 -17.02 -25.00
CA GLU A 305 -14.14 -17.93 -25.95
C GLU A 305 -13.79 -19.37 -25.58
#